data_ba9880ceda2cca54eee77384abeacfc4
#
_entry.id   ba9880ceda2cca54eee77384abeacfc4
#
_cell.length_a   1.000
_cell.length_b   1.000
_cell.length_c   1.000
_cell.angle_alpha   90.00
_cell.angle_beta   90.00
_cell.angle_gamma   90.00
#
_symmetry.space_group_name_H-M   'P 1'
#
loop_
_entity.id
_entity.type
_entity.pdbx_description
1 polymer ?
#
loop_
_entity_poly.entity_id
_entity_poly.type
_entity_poly.pdbx_seq_one_letter_code
_entity_poly.pdbx_strand_id
1 'polypeptide(L)'
;MTNRFKENEPQYSNDIKMTLPVATYDTAELIAYALVGIEHIYKEGYRYKKAGVMFTGLVPAHQIQMNLFDTRDRERAQKLMTTIDHVNTQMGTGAIQYAVAGFKPRWQMRRSRMSQRYTTKWDELVFVKAY
;
A
#
# COMPACT_ATOMS: atom_id res chain seq x y z
N MET A 1 1.26 10.19 -12.23
CA MET A 1 1.11 9.90 -13.69
C MET A 1 -0.29 10.24 -14.14
N THR A 2 -0.43 10.97 -15.22
CA THR A 2 -1.70 11.37 -15.87
C THR A 2 -2.26 10.24 -16.74
N ASN A 3 -3.44 10.44 -17.33
CA ASN A 3 -4.07 9.45 -18.20
C ASN A 3 -3.52 9.57 -19.64
N ARG A 4 -2.68 8.61 -20.06
CA ARG A 4 -2.06 8.58 -21.39
C ARG A 4 -3.03 8.49 -22.56
N PHE A 5 -4.27 8.04 -22.34
CA PHE A 5 -5.28 7.88 -23.39
C PHE A 5 -6.07 9.18 -23.68
N LYS A 6 -5.79 10.24 -22.94
CA LYS A 6 -6.41 11.56 -23.14
C LYS A 6 -5.40 12.51 -23.77
N GLU A 7 -5.30 12.50 -25.09
CA GLU A 7 -4.34 13.29 -25.86
C GLU A 7 -4.57 14.80 -25.73
N ASN A 8 -5.79 15.23 -25.45
CA ASN A 8 -6.17 16.64 -25.28
C ASN A 8 -5.89 17.20 -23.87
N GLU A 9 -5.39 16.40 -22.94
CA GLU A 9 -5.03 16.85 -21.60
C GLU A 9 -3.50 16.89 -21.44
N PRO A 10 -2.94 17.87 -20.71
CA PRO A 10 -1.50 17.95 -20.49
C PRO A 10 -1.00 16.69 -19.76
N GLN A 11 0.07 16.11 -20.29
CA GLN A 11 0.64 14.86 -19.75
C GLN A 11 1.77 15.15 -18.78
N TYR A 12 1.79 14.43 -17.66
CA TYR A 12 2.85 14.52 -16.67
C TYR A 12 3.09 13.16 -16.02
N SER A 13 4.34 12.78 -15.90
CA SER A 13 4.80 11.61 -15.15
C SER A 13 6.12 11.94 -14.49
N ASN A 14 6.24 11.65 -13.23
CA ASN A 14 7.48 11.82 -12.50
C ASN A 14 7.59 10.71 -11.45
N ASP A 15 8.81 10.42 -11.01
CA ASP A 15 9.14 9.50 -9.94
C ASP A 15 10.29 10.06 -9.10
N ILE A 16 10.35 9.61 -7.87
CA ILE A 16 11.43 9.93 -6.94
C ILE A 16 11.83 8.65 -6.20
N LYS A 17 13.12 8.41 -6.10
CA LYS A 17 13.66 7.34 -5.28
C LYS A 17 14.13 7.92 -3.94
N MET A 18 13.65 7.33 -2.86
CA MET A 18 14.03 7.69 -1.50
C MET A 18 14.60 6.45 -0.80
N THR A 19 15.70 6.63 -0.07
CA THR A 19 16.31 5.57 0.72
C THR A 19 15.99 5.78 2.19
N LEU A 20 15.44 4.78 2.84
CA LEU A 20 15.18 4.83 4.27
C LEU A 20 16.50 4.58 5.03
N PRO A 21 16.77 5.31 6.12
CA PRO A 21 18.00 5.14 6.91
C PRO A 21 18.03 3.80 7.64
N VAL A 22 16.88 3.25 7.98
CA VAL A 22 16.71 1.90 8.56
C VAL A 22 15.59 1.19 7.81
N ALA A 23 15.79 -0.06 7.46
CA ALA A 23 14.74 -0.88 6.86
C ALA A 23 13.57 -1.03 7.84
N THR A 24 12.35 -0.83 7.35
CA THR A 24 11.16 -0.84 8.19
C THR A 24 9.96 -1.44 7.47
N TYR A 25 9.05 -2.02 8.21
CA TYR A 25 7.71 -2.39 7.74
C TYR A 25 6.61 -1.61 8.49
N ASP A 26 6.99 -0.62 9.31
CA ASP A 26 6.04 0.29 9.94
C ASP A 26 5.32 1.14 8.89
N THR A 27 4.04 0.87 8.73
CA THR A 27 3.18 1.55 7.75
C THR A 27 3.13 3.06 7.98
N ALA A 28 3.17 3.53 9.22
CA ALA A 28 3.17 4.97 9.51
C ALA A 28 4.44 5.65 8.99
N GLU A 29 5.59 5.00 9.18
CA GLU A 29 6.87 5.50 8.66
C GLU A 29 6.90 5.50 7.13
N LEU A 30 6.45 4.42 6.50
CA LEU A 30 6.36 4.32 5.04
C LEU A 30 5.43 5.39 4.45
N ILE A 31 4.30 5.67 5.09
CA ILE A 31 3.38 6.75 4.68
C ILE A 31 4.07 8.11 4.80
N ALA A 32 4.79 8.38 5.89
CA ALA A 32 5.50 9.65 6.08
C ALA A 32 6.52 9.90 4.95
N TYR A 33 7.33 8.90 4.60
CA TYR A 33 8.25 9.01 3.47
C TYR A 33 7.54 9.17 2.13
N ALA A 34 6.43 8.45 1.92
CA ALA A 34 5.64 8.58 0.70
C ALA A 34 5.06 10.00 0.54
N LEU A 35 4.59 10.62 1.63
CA LEU A 35 4.09 12.00 1.61
C LEU A 35 5.18 13.00 1.24
N VAL A 36 6.36 12.90 1.84
CA VAL A 36 7.52 13.72 1.47
C VAL A 36 7.85 13.53 -0.01
N GLY A 37 7.86 12.28 -0.51
CA GLY A 37 8.08 12.00 -1.92
C GLY A 37 7.05 12.64 -2.83
N ILE A 38 5.77 12.61 -2.44
CA ILE A 38 4.69 13.24 -3.22
C ILE A 38 4.86 14.75 -3.28
N GLU A 39 5.22 15.41 -2.20
CA GLU A 39 5.47 16.87 -2.18
C GLU A 39 6.54 17.30 -3.19
N HIS A 40 7.55 16.46 -3.42
CA HIS A 40 8.62 16.76 -4.38
C HIS A 40 8.19 16.58 -5.85
N ILE A 41 7.29 15.64 -6.14
CA ILE A 41 6.93 15.31 -7.52
C ILE A 41 5.55 15.82 -7.93
N TYR A 42 4.74 16.29 -6.98
CA TYR A 42 3.42 16.81 -7.27
C TYR A 42 3.52 18.15 -8.01
N LYS A 43 2.73 18.31 -9.05
CA LYS A 43 2.53 19.58 -9.75
C LYS A 43 1.05 19.88 -9.85
N GLU A 44 0.67 21.07 -9.45
CA GLU A 44 -0.70 21.56 -9.60
C GLU A 44 -1.09 21.70 -11.07
N GLY A 45 -2.38 21.61 -11.37
CA GLY A 45 -2.91 21.77 -12.73
C GLY A 45 -2.97 20.50 -13.56
N TYR A 46 -2.43 19.38 -13.08
CA TYR A 46 -2.51 18.09 -13.77
C TYR A 46 -3.59 17.19 -13.18
N ARG A 47 -4.30 16.45 -14.06
CA ARG A 47 -5.31 15.47 -13.64
C ARG A 47 -4.67 14.09 -13.49
N TYR A 48 -4.26 13.76 -12.28
CA TYR A 48 -3.62 12.49 -11.98
C TYR A 48 -4.60 11.32 -12.07
N LYS A 49 -4.18 10.23 -12.73
CA LYS A 49 -4.93 8.98 -12.86
C LYS A 49 -4.39 7.87 -11.97
N LYS A 50 -3.05 7.82 -11.80
CA LYS A 50 -2.38 6.81 -10.99
C LYS A 50 -1.30 7.45 -10.11
N ALA A 51 -1.22 6.98 -8.89
CA ALA A 51 -0.05 7.09 -8.02
C ALA A 51 0.35 5.68 -7.60
N GLY A 52 1.61 5.48 -7.29
CA GLY A 52 2.12 4.18 -6.85
C GLY A 52 3.38 4.35 -6.02
N VAL A 53 3.59 3.41 -5.13
CA VAL A 53 4.83 3.25 -4.35
C VAL A 53 5.39 1.88 -4.69
N MET A 54 6.69 1.82 -4.93
CA MET A 54 7.41 0.57 -5.18
C MET A 54 8.53 0.44 -4.15
N PHE A 55 8.54 -0.68 -3.44
CA PHE A 55 9.63 -1.00 -2.52
C PHE A 55 10.68 -1.83 -3.23
N THR A 56 11.95 -1.46 -3.04
CA THR A 56 13.11 -2.17 -3.57
C THR A 56 14.11 -2.41 -2.44
N GLY A 57 15.01 -3.37 -2.61
CA GLY A 57 16.01 -3.69 -1.60
C GLY A 57 15.40 -4.25 -0.32
N LEU A 58 14.36 -5.09 -0.44
CA LEU A 58 13.73 -5.74 0.70
C LEU A 58 14.74 -6.65 1.40
N VAL A 59 14.78 -6.57 2.72
CA VAL A 59 15.64 -7.40 3.57
C VAL A 59 14.78 -8.17 4.58
N PRO A 60 15.17 -9.39 4.97
CA PRO A 60 14.50 -10.14 6.02
C PRO A 60 14.53 -9.37 7.35
N ALA A 61 13.46 -9.50 8.15
CA ALA A 61 13.34 -8.77 9.42
C ALA A 61 14.50 -9.02 10.41
N HIS A 62 15.08 -10.23 10.39
CA HIS A 62 16.22 -10.60 11.24
C HIS A 62 17.57 -10.04 10.76
N GLN A 63 17.62 -9.42 9.57
CA GLN A 63 18.83 -8.83 9.01
C GLN A 63 18.79 -7.30 9.02
N ILE A 64 17.83 -6.70 9.71
CA ILE A 64 17.73 -5.25 9.81
C ILE A 64 18.88 -4.72 10.66
N GLN A 65 19.76 -3.92 10.06
CA GLN A 65 20.79 -3.21 10.76
C GLN A 65 20.20 -1.92 11.37
N MET A 66 20.29 -1.82 12.69
CA MET A 66 19.86 -0.65 13.42
C MET A 66 20.81 0.52 13.18
N ASN A 67 20.28 1.73 13.17
CA ASN A 67 21.08 2.95 13.13
C ASN A 67 21.22 3.48 14.57
N LEU A 68 22.45 3.85 14.96
CA LEU A 68 22.74 4.42 16.29
C LEU A 68 21.96 5.71 16.59
N PHE A 69 21.61 6.46 15.55
CA PHE A 69 20.84 7.71 15.65
C PHE A 69 19.33 7.52 15.46
N ASP A 70 18.86 6.27 15.40
CA ASP A 70 17.42 6.00 15.31
C ASP A 70 16.75 6.26 16.66
N THR A 71 15.88 7.25 16.68
CA THR A 71 15.13 7.66 17.90
C THR A 71 13.78 6.96 18.02
N ARG A 72 13.43 6.08 17.08
CA ARG A 72 12.13 5.40 17.06
C ARG A 72 12.15 4.15 17.93
N ASP A 73 11.06 3.95 18.65
CA ASP A 73 10.80 2.69 19.36
C ASP A 73 10.36 1.60 18.36
N ARG A 74 11.34 0.87 17.85
CA ARG A 74 11.13 -0.20 16.84
C ARG A 74 10.36 -1.38 17.40
N GLU A 75 10.52 -1.71 18.67
CA GLU A 75 9.80 -2.81 19.30
C GLU A 75 8.30 -2.50 19.41
N ARG A 76 7.97 -1.29 19.82
CA ARG A 76 6.59 -0.82 19.89
C ARG A 76 5.94 -0.78 18.51
N ALA A 77 6.65 -0.28 17.49
CA ALA A 77 6.18 -0.26 16.11
C ALA A 77 5.90 -1.68 15.60
N GLN A 78 6.79 -2.62 15.88
CA GLN A 78 6.62 -4.03 15.51
C GLN A 78 5.39 -4.64 16.16
N LYS A 79 5.22 -4.47 17.47
CA LYS A 79 4.04 -4.97 18.18
C LYS A 79 2.74 -4.38 17.62
N LEU A 80 2.73 -3.09 17.30
CA LEU A 80 1.59 -2.42 16.70
C LEU A 80 1.24 -3.02 15.33
N MET A 81 2.23 -3.19 14.43
CA MET A 81 2.00 -3.76 13.11
C MET A 81 1.47 -5.19 13.20
N THR A 82 2.08 -6.02 14.03
CA THR A 82 1.60 -7.39 14.26
C THR A 82 0.16 -7.42 14.77
N THR A 83 -0.20 -6.50 15.66
CA THR A 83 -1.58 -6.40 16.19
C THR A 83 -2.56 -5.97 15.11
N ILE A 84 -2.21 -4.96 14.29
CA ILE A 84 -3.04 -4.49 13.17
C ILE A 84 -3.25 -5.62 12.17
N ASP A 85 -2.20 -6.34 11.80
CA ASP A 85 -2.27 -7.46 10.87
C ASP A 85 -3.14 -8.60 11.42
N HIS A 86 -3.01 -8.91 12.71
CA HIS A 86 -3.85 -9.92 13.37
C HIS A 86 -5.33 -9.53 13.31
N VAL A 87 -5.68 -8.30 13.70
CA VAL A 87 -7.07 -7.82 13.64
C VAL A 87 -7.61 -7.83 12.21
N ASN A 88 -6.84 -7.34 11.24
CA ASN A 88 -7.26 -7.33 9.84
C ASN A 88 -7.42 -8.74 9.24
N THR A 89 -6.67 -9.71 9.75
CA THR A 89 -6.81 -11.12 9.37
C THR A 89 -8.08 -11.74 9.96
N GLN A 90 -8.40 -11.43 11.22
CA GLN A 90 -9.57 -11.98 11.91
C GLN A 90 -10.89 -11.31 11.49
N MET A 91 -10.89 -9.99 11.37
CA MET A 91 -12.09 -9.19 11.17
C MET A 91 -12.29 -8.75 9.71
N GLY A 92 -11.34 -9.08 8.83
CA GLY A 92 -11.37 -8.72 7.41
C GLY A 92 -10.44 -7.56 7.09
N THR A 93 -9.98 -7.53 5.84
CA THR A 93 -9.04 -6.54 5.33
C THR A 93 -9.56 -5.12 5.48
N GLY A 94 -8.82 -4.28 6.20
CA GLY A 94 -9.18 -2.87 6.42
C GLY A 94 -10.09 -2.62 7.61
N ALA A 95 -10.29 -3.60 8.52
CA ALA A 95 -10.99 -3.39 9.79
C ALA A 95 -10.30 -2.30 10.64
N ILE A 96 -8.95 -2.30 10.63
CA ILE A 96 -8.14 -1.20 11.13
C ILE A 96 -7.32 -0.65 9.96
N GLN A 97 -7.34 0.66 9.78
CA GLN A 97 -6.54 1.36 8.77
C GLN A 97 -6.12 2.75 9.25
N TYR A 98 -5.07 3.27 8.68
CA TYR A 98 -4.61 4.62 8.98
C TYR A 98 -5.58 5.65 8.41
N ALA A 99 -5.98 6.64 9.21
CA ALA A 99 -6.94 7.67 8.82
C ALA A 99 -6.51 8.45 7.55
N VAL A 100 -5.21 8.61 7.35
CA VAL A 100 -4.64 9.27 6.15
C VAL A 100 -4.96 8.53 4.85
N ALA A 101 -5.22 7.22 4.90
CA ALA A 101 -5.65 6.44 3.74
C ALA A 101 -7.11 6.71 3.34
N GLY A 102 -7.90 7.34 4.20
CA GLY A 102 -9.32 7.63 4.00
C GLY A 102 -10.20 6.39 4.22
N PHE A 103 -11.44 6.62 4.68
CA PHE A 103 -12.37 5.53 5.00
C PHE A 103 -13.21 5.04 3.80
N LYS A 104 -13.36 5.86 2.77
CA LYS A 104 -14.13 5.52 1.56
C LYS A 104 -13.37 6.00 0.32
N PRO A 105 -12.41 5.23 -0.16
CA PRO A 105 -11.62 5.64 -1.30
C PRO A 105 -12.49 5.68 -2.57
N ARG A 106 -12.78 6.89 -3.05
CA ARG A 106 -13.56 7.12 -4.29
C ARG A 106 -12.86 6.58 -5.54
N TRP A 107 -11.55 6.36 -5.45
CA TRP A 107 -10.71 5.84 -6.52
C TRP A 107 -10.74 4.31 -6.62
N GLN A 108 -11.35 3.62 -5.67
CA GLN A 108 -11.42 2.16 -5.68
C GLN A 108 -12.19 1.65 -6.90
N MET A 109 -11.61 0.68 -7.58
CA MET A 109 -12.26 0.06 -8.73
C MET A 109 -13.56 -0.63 -8.31
N ARG A 110 -14.65 -0.35 -9.02
CA ARG A 110 -15.92 -1.06 -8.82
C ARG A 110 -15.77 -2.51 -9.25
N ARG A 111 -15.99 -3.43 -8.31
CA ARG A 111 -15.90 -4.88 -8.53
C ARG A 111 -17.26 -5.58 -8.28
N SER A 112 -18.35 -4.97 -8.70
CA SER A 112 -19.71 -5.47 -8.43
C SER A 112 -20.10 -6.68 -9.30
N ARG A 113 -19.35 -6.96 -10.37
CA ARG A 113 -19.61 -8.06 -11.29
C ARG A 113 -18.30 -8.80 -11.58
N MET A 114 -17.82 -9.56 -10.60
CA MET A 114 -16.64 -10.41 -10.76
C MET A 114 -17.09 -11.85 -11.02
N SER A 115 -16.37 -12.55 -11.88
CA SER A 115 -16.43 -14.02 -11.94
C SER A 115 -15.93 -14.62 -10.62
N GLN A 116 -16.35 -15.82 -10.34
CA GLN A 116 -15.88 -16.57 -9.17
C GLN A 116 -14.37 -16.84 -9.28
N ARG A 117 -13.71 -16.88 -8.14
CA ARG A 117 -12.24 -16.97 -8.03
C ARG A 117 -11.80 -18.42 -7.80
N TYR A 118 -12.14 -19.31 -8.69
CA TYR A 118 -11.91 -20.74 -8.59
C TYR A 118 -10.45 -21.14 -8.35
N THR A 119 -9.49 -20.30 -8.76
CA THR A 119 -8.06 -20.57 -8.63
C THR A 119 -7.44 -20.04 -7.35
N THR A 120 -8.15 -19.19 -6.60
CA THR A 120 -7.58 -18.47 -5.45
C THR A 120 -8.46 -18.53 -4.20
N LYS A 121 -9.69 -19.04 -4.32
CA LYS A 121 -10.63 -19.20 -3.20
C LYS A 121 -11.30 -20.56 -3.24
N TRP A 122 -10.96 -21.40 -2.28
CA TRP A 122 -11.53 -22.76 -2.16
C TRP A 122 -13.04 -22.75 -1.93
N ASP A 123 -13.56 -21.78 -1.19
CA ASP A 123 -14.99 -21.66 -0.86
C ASP A 123 -15.86 -21.34 -2.08
N GLU A 124 -15.25 -20.89 -3.18
CA GLU A 124 -15.94 -20.54 -4.43
C GLU A 124 -15.91 -21.69 -5.46
N LEU A 125 -15.28 -22.83 -5.12
CA LEU A 125 -15.27 -24.02 -5.99
C LEU A 125 -16.68 -24.62 -6.15
N VAL A 126 -16.98 -25.05 -7.36
CA VAL A 126 -18.24 -25.74 -7.65
C VAL A 126 -18.18 -27.15 -7.08
N PHE A 127 -19.12 -27.48 -6.21
CA PHE A 127 -19.28 -28.83 -5.70
C PHE A 127 -20.15 -29.67 -6.67
N VAL A 128 -19.59 -30.73 -7.23
CA VAL A 128 -20.32 -31.70 -8.05
C VAL A 128 -20.61 -32.91 -7.19
N LYS A 129 -21.89 -33.31 -7.10
CA LYS A 129 -22.25 -34.59 -6.50
C LYS A 129 -21.95 -35.68 -7.50
N ALA A 130 -21.06 -36.60 -7.18
CA ALA A 130 -20.90 -37.85 -7.90
C ALA A 130 -22.06 -38.79 -7.48
N TYR A 131 -22.86 -39.22 -8.43
CA TYR A 131 -23.88 -40.26 -8.24
C TYR A 131 -23.26 -41.61 -8.49
#